data_d1c1e8565cc26571af02713e89cb72a7
#
_entry.id   d1c1e8565cc26571af02713e89cb72a7
#
_cell.length_a   1.000
_cell.length_b   1.000
_cell.length_c   1.000
_cell.angle_alpha   90.00
_cell.angle_beta   90.00
_cell.angle_gamma   90.00
#
_symmetry.space_group_name_H-M   'P 1'
#
loop_
_entity.id
_entity.type
_entity.pdbx_description
1 polymer ?
#
loop_
_entity_poly.entity_id
_entity_poly.type
_entity_poly.pdbx_seq_one_letter_code
_entity_poly.pdbx_strand_id
1 'polypeptide(L)'
;MVHGMTALGSDIQQLRLPLRQEASQRATDFVVSESNSRAAAVLATWPEMAGSILSIFGPPGSGKSHLAAAWVERTGAVALHGAEAALVDPLELEGQFVLLDRAQDADDESLFHLINLTQSGGGALLLVSRDPPAAWASDLPDLRSRLNAIRTVGVEAPDDAVLAAMLKRAFATRNITPGEEVVDYLARRIDRSAAAVETIVDRLDALHRPVTRVLARQVLEDSDELSD
;
A
#
# COMPACT_ATOMS: atom_id res chain seq x y z
N MET A 1 33.27 -21.54 -52.24
CA MET A 1 31.91 -21.02 -52.10
C MET A 1 31.49 -21.29 -50.67
N VAL A 2 31.51 -20.24 -49.86
CA VAL A 2 31.24 -20.30 -48.41
C VAL A 2 29.80 -19.87 -48.24
N HIS A 3 28.94 -20.72 -47.66
CA HIS A 3 27.60 -20.34 -47.24
C HIS A 3 27.62 -20.13 -45.75
N GLY A 4 27.45 -18.86 -45.36
CA GLY A 4 27.33 -18.43 -44.01
C GLY A 4 26.01 -18.91 -43.38
N MET A 5 26.16 -19.46 -42.22
CA MET A 5 25.05 -19.81 -41.31
C MET A 5 24.77 -18.60 -40.45
N THR A 6 23.65 -17.93 -40.72
CA THR A 6 23.15 -16.79 -39.97
C THR A 6 22.52 -17.32 -38.66
N ALA A 7 23.13 -17.00 -37.54
CA ALA A 7 22.56 -17.26 -36.22
C ALA A 7 21.35 -16.33 -36.00
N LEU A 8 20.17 -16.92 -35.83
CA LEU A 8 18.99 -16.23 -35.31
C LEU A 8 19.21 -15.95 -33.82
N GLY A 9 19.57 -14.71 -33.54
CA GLY A 9 19.54 -14.18 -32.20
C GLY A 9 18.08 -14.09 -31.72
N SER A 10 17.72 -14.88 -30.73
CA SER A 10 16.47 -14.73 -29.98
C SER A 10 16.60 -13.49 -29.12
N ASP A 11 16.05 -12.36 -29.58
CA ASP A 11 15.77 -11.20 -28.74
C ASP A 11 14.69 -11.61 -27.71
N ILE A 12 15.16 -12.00 -26.54
CA ILE A 12 14.30 -12.07 -25.34
C ILE A 12 14.02 -10.62 -24.97
N GLN A 13 12.93 -10.10 -25.48
CA GLN A 13 12.41 -8.80 -25.09
C GLN A 13 11.86 -8.94 -23.67
N GLN A 14 12.72 -8.63 -22.72
CA GLN A 14 12.37 -8.54 -21.30
C GLN A 14 11.33 -7.43 -21.19
N LEU A 15 10.04 -7.80 -21.10
CA LEU A 15 8.94 -6.89 -20.83
C LEU A 15 9.19 -6.27 -19.45
N ARG A 16 9.74 -5.06 -19.46
CA ARG A 16 9.72 -4.19 -18.26
C ARG A 16 8.28 -3.77 -18.06
N LEU A 17 7.58 -4.46 -17.16
CA LEU A 17 6.34 -3.94 -16.59
C LEU A 17 6.64 -2.54 -16.05
N PRO A 18 5.91 -1.50 -16.48
CA PRO A 18 6.01 -0.19 -15.88
C PRO A 18 5.35 -0.25 -14.51
N LEU A 19 6.04 -0.81 -13.53
CA LEU A 19 5.73 -0.53 -12.14
C LEU A 19 5.95 0.98 -12.01
N ARG A 20 4.87 1.75 -12.00
CA ARG A 20 4.89 3.11 -11.47
C ARG A 20 5.44 2.98 -10.08
N GLN A 21 6.71 3.26 -9.94
CA GLN A 21 7.31 3.61 -8.66
C GLN A 21 6.65 4.92 -8.22
N GLU A 22 5.47 4.80 -7.63
CA GLU A 22 5.03 5.81 -6.68
C GLU A 22 6.16 5.88 -5.67
N ALA A 23 6.69 7.09 -5.49
CA ALA A 23 7.90 7.45 -4.79
C ALA A 23 8.27 6.45 -3.68
N SER A 24 9.42 5.79 -3.84
CA SER A 24 9.99 4.80 -2.92
C SER A 24 9.70 5.18 -1.47
N GLN A 25 8.66 4.58 -0.91
CA GLN A 25 8.33 4.71 0.50
C GLN A 25 9.35 3.85 1.23
N ARG A 26 10.47 4.44 1.63
CA ARG A 26 11.50 3.71 2.37
C ARG A 26 10.89 3.21 3.68
N ALA A 27 11.09 1.93 3.97
CA ALA A 27 10.64 1.30 5.23
C ALA A 27 11.11 2.06 6.49
N THR A 28 12.19 2.83 6.36
CA THR A 28 12.80 3.64 7.43
C THR A 28 11.94 4.82 7.91
N ASP A 29 10.94 5.26 7.14
CA ASP A 29 10.14 6.45 7.46
C ASP A 29 8.75 6.09 8.03
N PHE A 30 8.52 4.80 8.35
CA PHE A 30 7.25 4.35 8.88
C PHE A 30 7.15 4.63 10.40
N VAL A 31 6.16 5.42 10.78
CA VAL A 31 5.86 5.70 12.19
C VAL A 31 4.88 4.67 12.72
N VAL A 32 5.32 3.87 13.70
CA VAL A 32 4.44 2.98 14.45
C VAL A 32 3.72 3.77 15.53
N SER A 33 2.40 3.71 15.53
CA SER A 33 1.53 4.36 16.50
C SER A 33 0.38 3.44 16.89
N GLU A 34 -0.53 3.88 17.74
CA GLU A 34 -1.69 3.11 18.16
C GLU A 34 -2.51 2.62 16.94
N SER A 35 -2.70 3.47 15.93
CA SER A 35 -3.52 3.19 14.74
C SER A 35 -2.99 2.03 13.87
N ASN A 36 -1.71 1.68 13.95
CA ASN A 36 -1.08 0.68 13.07
C ASN A 36 -0.20 -0.35 13.81
N SER A 37 0.02 -0.19 15.11
CA SER A 37 0.96 -1.00 15.90
C SER A 37 0.67 -2.50 15.81
N ARG A 38 -0.60 -2.89 15.84
CA ARG A 38 -1.00 -4.30 15.74
C ARG A 38 -0.62 -4.92 14.40
N ALA A 39 -0.88 -4.22 13.30
CA ALA A 39 -0.54 -4.69 11.96
C ALA A 39 0.99 -4.73 11.77
N ALA A 40 1.71 -3.72 12.25
CA ALA A 40 3.17 -3.68 12.22
C ALA A 40 3.78 -4.86 13.01
N ALA A 41 3.29 -5.13 14.22
CA ALA A 41 3.76 -6.24 15.05
C ALA A 41 3.52 -7.60 14.40
N VAL A 42 2.34 -7.82 13.81
CA VAL A 42 2.03 -9.07 13.09
C VAL A 42 2.94 -9.23 11.89
N LEU A 43 3.06 -8.21 11.03
CA LEU A 43 3.87 -8.29 9.81
C LEU A 43 5.36 -8.42 10.10
N ALA A 44 5.86 -7.96 11.24
CA ALA A 44 7.28 -8.09 11.60
C ALA A 44 7.77 -9.55 11.65
N THR A 45 6.89 -10.49 12.03
CA THR A 45 7.22 -11.91 12.19
C THR A 45 6.53 -12.83 11.17
N TRP A 46 5.51 -12.32 10.47
CA TRP A 46 4.75 -13.12 9.50
C TRP A 46 5.51 -13.28 8.16
N PRO A 47 5.46 -14.43 7.46
CA PRO A 47 4.71 -15.63 7.81
C PRO A 47 5.39 -16.49 8.88
N GLU A 48 4.57 -17.13 9.72
CA GLU A 48 5.07 -18.05 10.77
C GLU A 48 5.27 -19.46 10.21
N MET A 49 4.54 -19.81 9.15
CA MET A 49 4.64 -21.11 8.45
C MET A 49 4.33 -20.95 6.96
N ALA A 50 4.80 -21.91 6.17
CA ALA A 50 4.48 -21.99 4.74
C ALA A 50 2.97 -22.18 4.52
N GLY A 51 2.45 -21.68 3.39
CA GLY A 51 1.03 -21.72 3.06
C GLY A 51 0.16 -20.70 3.81
N SER A 52 0.79 -19.78 4.55
CA SER A 52 0.06 -18.77 5.33
C SER A 52 -0.54 -17.68 4.46
N ILE A 53 -1.80 -17.31 4.77
CA ILE A 53 -2.48 -16.19 4.14
C ILE A 53 -2.87 -15.19 5.23
N LEU A 54 -2.55 -13.92 4.99
CA LEU A 54 -2.88 -12.81 5.88
C LEU A 54 -3.51 -11.68 5.08
N SER A 55 -4.54 -11.05 5.62
CA SER A 55 -5.06 -9.80 5.07
C SER A 55 -4.85 -8.65 6.04
N ILE A 56 -4.32 -7.54 5.53
CA ILE A 56 -4.36 -6.24 6.19
C ILE A 56 -5.39 -5.35 5.48
N PHE A 57 -6.29 -4.76 6.24
CA PHE A 57 -7.37 -3.94 5.70
C PHE A 57 -7.57 -2.65 6.48
N GLY A 58 -8.24 -1.66 5.87
CA GLY A 58 -8.53 -0.38 6.52
C GLY A 58 -8.74 0.76 5.52
N PRO A 59 -9.05 1.97 6.00
CA PRO A 59 -9.39 3.09 5.14
C PRO A 59 -8.23 3.52 4.23
N PRO A 60 -8.52 4.24 3.12
CA PRO A 60 -7.48 4.84 2.29
C PRO A 60 -6.55 5.74 3.12
N GLY A 61 -5.26 5.70 2.81
CA GLY A 61 -4.26 6.53 3.50
C GLY A 61 -3.88 6.07 4.91
N SER A 62 -4.37 4.92 5.40
CA SER A 62 -4.02 4.40 6.74
C SER A 62 -2.61 3.81 6.85
N GLY A 63 -1.83 3.78 5.76
CA GLY A 63 -0.45 3.27 5.78
C GLY A 63 -0.30 1.78 5.43
N LYS A 64 -1.36 1.09 5.00
CA LYS A 64 -1.30 -0.33 4.60
C LYS A 64 -0.26 -0.64 3.55
N SER A 65 -0.23 0.12 2.46
CA SER A 65 0.74 -0.08 1.37
C SER A 65 2.18 0.16 1.83
N HIS A 66 2.38 1.03 2.83
CA HIS A 66 3.69 1.24 3.45
C HIS A 66 4.13 0.02 4.27
N LEU A 67 3.23 -0.51 5.11
CA LEU A 67 3.46 -1.76 5.85
C LEU A 67 3.75 -2.93 4.91
N ALA A 68 2.97 -3.04 3.82
CA ALA A 68 3.15 -4.07 2.81
C ALA A 68 4.50 -3.92 2.08
N ALA A 69 4.91 -2.69 1.72
CA ALA A 69 6.20 -2.43 1.10
C ALA A 69 7.38 -2.82 2.00
N ALA A 70 7.30 -2.52 3.30
CA ALA A 70 8.30 -2.95 4.28
C ALA A 70 8.36 -4.49 4.40
N TRP A 71 7.21 -5.15 4.32
CA TRP A 71 7.16 -6.62 4.29
C TRP A 71 7.78 -7.18 3.02
N VAL A 72 7.50 -6.61 1.84
CA VAL A 72 8.11 -7.00 0.56
C VAL A 72 9.63 -6.83 0.61
N GLU A 73 10.13 -5.70 1.11
CA GLU A 73 11.57 -5.44 1.25
C GLU A 73 12.25 -6.49 2.15
N ARG A 74 11.60 -6.86 3.26
CA ARG A 74 12.13 -7.86 4.19
C ARG A 74 12.13 -9.27 3.63
N THR A 75 11.13 -9.64 2.85
CA THR A 75 10.89 -11.03 2.43
C THR A 75 11.31 -11.32 0.99
N GLY A 76 11.52 -10.32 0.16
CA GLY A 76 11.72 -10.47 -1.28
C GLY A 76 10.45 -10.90 -2.02
N ALA A 77 9.26 -10.61 -1.47
CA ALA A 77 7.99 -11.03 -2.05
C ALA A 77 7.74 -10.42 -3.44
N VAL A 78 7.06 -11.16 -4.29
CA VAL A 78 6.53 -10.66 -5.57
C VAL A 78 5.33 -9.78 -5.29
N ALA A 79 5.36 -8.53 -5.75
CA ALA A 79 4.25 -7.60 -5.57
C ALA A 79 3.38 -7.55 -6.83
N LEU A 80 2.08 -7.78 -6.65
CA LEU A 80 1.05 -7.73 -7.69
C LEU A 80 -0.04 -6.74 -7.28
N HIS A 81 -0.72 -6.18 -8.27
CA HIS A 81 -1.94 -5.41 -8.08
C HIS A 81 -3.15 -6.30 -8.38
N GLY A 82 -4.25 -6.18 -7.62
CA GLY A 82 -5.43 -7.03 -7.78
C GLY A 82 -5.96 -7.10 -9.22
N ALA A 83 -6.09 -5.95 -9.89
CA ALA A 83 -6.55 -5.89 -11.27
C ALA A 83 -5.60 -6.57 -12.30
N GLU A 84 -4.36 -6.86 -11.91
CA GLU A 84 -3.34 -7.49 -12.76
C GLU A 84 -3.17 -8.97 -12.45
N ALA A 85 -3.86 -9.50 -11.44
CA ALA A 85 -3.72 -10.88 -10.98
C ALA A 85 -3.96 -11.91 -12.10
N ALA A 86 -4.92 -11.64 -12.99
CA ALA A 86 -5.24 -12.50 -14.14
C ALA A 86 -4.15 -12.52 -15.24
N LEU A 87 -3.19 -11.60 -15.20
CA LEU A 87 -2.13 -11.49 -16.22
C LEU A 87 -0.89 -12.33 -15.89
N VAL A 88 -0.81 -12.85 -14.69
CA VAL A 88 0.34 -13.62 -14.19
C VAL A 88 -0.01 -15.10 -14.19
N ASP A 89 0.89 -15.94 -14.71
CA ASP A 89 0.72 -17.39 -14.57
C ASP A 89 0.88 -17.77 -13.08
N PRO A 90 -0.16 -18.30 -12.43
CA PRO A 90 -0.08 -18.68 -11.02
C PRO A 90 1.08 -19.64 -10.72
N LEU A 91 1.46 -20.50 -11.65
CA LEU A 91 2.56 -21.48 -11.47
C LEU A 91 3.93 -20.80 -11.28
N GLU A 92 4.14 -19.59 -11.83
CA GLU A 92 5.36 -18.82 -11.60
C GLU A 92 5.47 -18.31 -10.16
N LEU A 93 4.37 -18.32 -9.43
CA LEU A 93 4.28 -17.85 -8.03
C LEU A 93 4.35 -19.01 -7.02
N GLU A 94 4.48 -20.26 -7.47
CA GLU A 94 4.54 -21.42 -6.59
C GLU A 94 5.72 -21.30 -5.62
N GLY A 95 5.42 -21.47 -4.32
CA GLY A 95 6.41 -21.37 -3.26
C GLY A 95 6.92 -19.95 -2.97
N GLN A 96 6.46 -18.95 -3.71
CA GLN A 96 6.87 -17.55 -3.52
C GLN A 96 6.09 -16.87 -2.38
N PHE A 97 6.69 -15.82 -1.83
CA PHE A 97 5.94 -14.85 -1.05
C PHE A 97 5.32 -13.82 -1.99
N VAL A 98 4.02 -13.61 -1.90
CA VAL A 98 3.26 -12.77 -2.81
C VAL A 98 2.51 -11.70 -2.02
N LEU A 99 2.66 -10.44 -2.43
CA LEU A 99 1.80 -9.33 -2.05
C LEU A 99 0.76 -9.13 -3.14
N LEU A 100 -0.52 -9.12 -2.79
CA LEU A 100 -1.61 -8.66 -3.65
C LEU A 100 -2.19 -7.37 -3.10
N ASP A 101 -1.76 -6.22 -3.65
CA ASP A 101 -2.30 -4.91 -3.26
C ASP A 101 -3.64 -4.68 -3.97
N ARG A 102 -4.58 -4.01 -3.30
CA ARG A 102 -5.97 -3.86 -3.74
C ARG A 102 -6.61 -5.20 -4.13
N ALA A 103 -6.43 -6.18 -3.27
CA ALA A 103 -6.83 -7.56 -3.53
C ALA A 103 -8.33 -7.72 -3.86
N GLN A 104 -9.18 -6.80 -3.40
CA GLN A 104 -10.62 -6.77 -3.75
C GLN A 104 -10.89 -6.43 -5.23
N ASP A 105 -9.88 -5.97 -5.99
CA ASP A 105 -10.01 -5.66 -7.42
C ASP A 105 -9.63 -6.86 -8.31
N ALA A 106 -9.17 -7.97 -7.72
CA ALA A 106 -8.90 -9.21 -8.43
C ALA A 106 -10.21 -9.93 -8.78
N ASP A 107 -10.24 -10.62 -9.91
CA ASP A 107 -11.33 -11.50 -10.25
C ASP A 107 -11.34 -12.76 -9.35
N ASP A 108 -12.51 -13.36 -9.21
CA ASP A 108 -12.74 -14.52 -8.32
C ASP A 108 -11.86 -15.73 -8.67
N GLU A 109 -11.63 -15.98 -9.95
CA GLU A 109 -10.87 -17.15 -10.42
C GLU A 109 -9.39 -16.99 -10.09
N SER A 110 -8.80 -15.83 -10.42
CA SER A 110 -7.40 -15.52 -10.10
C SER A 110 -7.14 -15.53 -8.60
N LEU A 111 -8.04 -14.94 -7.82
CA LEU A 111 -7.93 -14.92 -6.37
C LEU A 111 -8.02 -16.32 -5.78
N PHE A 112 -8.95 -17.14 -6.28
CA PHE A 112 -9.11 -18.54 -5.86
C PHE A 112 -7.86 -19.36 -6.18
N HIS A 113 -7.29 -19.19 -7.37
CA HIS A 113 -6.05 -19.86 -7.77
C HIS A 113 -4.86 -19.46 -6.89
N LEU A 114 -4.66 -18.18 -6.60
CA LEU A 114 -3.60 -17.70 -5.73
C LEU A 114 -3.71 -18.27 -4.30
N ILE A 115 -4.92 -18.29 -3.75
CA ILE A 115 -5.19 -18.88 -2.43
C ILE A 115 -4.85 -20.36 -2.42
N ASN A 116 -5.30 -21.13 -3.42
CA ASN A 116 -5.03 -22.55 -3.52
C ASN A 116 -3.54 -22.84 -3.67
N LEU A 117 -2.89 -22.12 -4.58
CA LEU A 117 -1.47 -22.26 -4.85
C LEU A 117 -0.65 -22.03 -3.57
N THR A 118 -0.95 -20.95 -2.84
CA THR A 118 -0.28 -20.64 -1.58
C THR A 118 -0.46 -21.76 -0.55
N GLN A 119 -1.68 -22.28 -0.42
CA GLN A 119 -1.98 -23.34 0.58
C GLN A 119 -1.35 -24.69 0.24
N SER A 120 -1.23 -25.05 -1.04
CA SER A 120 -0.68 -26.34 -1.50
C SER A 120 0.80 -26.27 -1.84
N GLY A 121 1.29 -25.18 -2.42
CA GLY A 121 2.65 -25.03 -2.92
C GLY A 121 3.64 -24.43 -1.92
N GLY A 122 3.19 -24.00 -0.75
CA GLY A 122 4.02 -23.26 0.20
C GLY A 122 4.06 -21.75 -0.10
N GLY A 123 5.08 -21.05 0.41
CA GLY A 123 5.13 -19.60 0.29
C GLY A 123 4.18 -18.88 1.27
N ALA A 124 3.77 -17.65 0.93
CA ALA A 124 2.80 -16.87 1.71
C ALA A 124 2.11 -15.82 0.85
N LEU A 125 0.84 -15.52 1.15
CA LEU A 125 0.04 -14.52 0.43
C LEU A 125 -0.41 -13.41 1.38
N LEU A 126 0.09 -12.20 1.17
CA LEU A 126 -0.37 -10.99 1.87
C LEU A 126 -1.37 -10.25 1.00
N LEU A 127 -2.60 -10.14 1.49
CA LEU A 127 -3.67 -9.38 0.86
C LEU A 127 -3.77 -7.99 1.48
N VAL A 128 -3.81 -6.95 0.66
CA VAL A 128 -4.05 -5.57 1.09
C VAL A 128 -5.35 -5.06 0.49
N SER A 129 -6.25 -4.51 1.32
CA SER A 129 -7.59 -4.12 0.88
C SER A 129 -8.17 -2.96 1.70
N ARG A 130 -9.33 -2.46 1.30
CA ARG A 130 -10.10 -1.48 2.08
C ARG A 130 -10.93 -2.16 3.16
N ASP A 131 -11.59 -3.25 2.78
CA ASP A 131 -12.50 -4.01 3.63
C ASP A 131 -11.94 -5.41 3.89
N PRO A 132 -12.32 -6.08 4.99
CA PRO A 132 -11.87 -7.45 5.26
C PRO A 132 -12.37 -8.40 4.16
N PRO A 133 -11.62 -9.47 3.83
CA PRO A 133 -11.99 -10.43 2.77
C PRO A 133 -13.40 -11.01 2.93
N ALA A 134 -13.86 -11.20 4.16
CA ALA A 134 -15.22 -11.68 4.44
C ALA A 134 -16.35 -10.76 3.93
N ALA A 135 -16.03 -9.48 3.66
CA ALA A 135 -16.98 -8.50 3.13
C ALA A 135 -16.96 -8.42 1.58
N TRP A 136 -16.04 -9.12 0.91
CA TRP A 136 -15.96 -9.05 -0.55
C TRP A 136 -17.08 -9.89 -1.18
N ALA A 137 -17.72 -9.33 -2.21
CA ALA A 137 -18.69 -10.07 -3.01
C ALA A 137 -17.96 -11.13 -3.85
N SER A 138 -18.50 -12.33 -3.90
CA SER A 138 -18.02 -13.40 -4.77
C SER A 138 -19.17 -14.34 -5.12
N ASP A 139 -19.24 -14.75 -6.38
CA ASP A 139 -20.21 -15.72 -6.85
C ASP A 139 -19.76 -17.17 -6.63
N LEU A 140 -18.49 -17.38 -6.24
CA LEU A 140 -17.94 -18.71 -5.98
C LEU A 140 -18.09 -19.09 -4.50
N PRO A 141 -18.94 -20.09 -4.15
CA PRO A 141 -19.14 -20.50 -2.75
C PRO A 141 -17.86 -20.94 -2.04
N ASP A 142 -16.98 -21.65 -2.76
CA ASP A 142 -15.71 -22.13 -2.21
C ASP A 142 -14.76 -20.97 -1.91
N LEU A 143 -14.70 -19.96 -2.79
CA LEU A 143 -13.91 -18.75 -2.53
C LEU A 143 -14.44 -18.01 -1.31
N ARG A 144 -15.76 -17.81 -1.20
CA ARG A 144 -16.35 -17.17 0.00
C ARG A 144 -15.97 -17.88 1.30
N SER A 145 -16.01 -19.21 1.29
CA SER A 145 -15.61 -20.00 2.46
C SER A 145 -14.15 -19.73 2.85
N ARG A 146 -13.25 -19.68 1.86
CA ARG A 146 -11.82 -19.39 2.08
C ARG A 146 -11.60 -17.97 2.54
N LEU A 147 -12.24 -16.97 1.91
CA LEU A 147 -12.14 -15.57 2.31
C LEU A 147 -12.57 -15.35 3.76
N ASN A 148 -13.61 -16.04 4.21
CA ASN A 148 -14.07 -16.01 5.61
C ASN A 148 -13.06 -16.63 6.60
N ALA A 149 -12.22 -17.54 6.15
CA ALA A 149 -11.23 -18.22 6.99
C ALA A 149 -9.87 -17.49 7.05
N ILE A 150 -9.65 -16.46 6.23
CA ILE A 150 -8.39 -15.71 6.20
C ILE A 150 -8.21 -14.94 7.51
N ARG A 151 -7.02 -15.08 8.12
CA ARG A 151 -6.61 -14.24 9.25
C ARG A 151 -6.52 -12.77 8.80
N THR A 152 -7.17 -11.88 9.54
CA THR A 152 -7.22 -10.46 9.19
C THR A 152 -6.66 -9.57 10.28
N VAL A 153 -6.05 -8.45 9.90
CA VAL A 153 -5.59 -7.40 10.81
C VAL A 153 -6.00 -6.03 10.25
N GLY A 154 -6.77 -5.29 11.04
CA GLY A 154 -7.17 -3.92 10.70
C GLY A 154 -6.02 -2.93 10.92
N VAL A 155 -5.97 -1.92 10.05
CA VAL A 155 -5.17 -0.70 10.20
C VAL A 155 -6.15 0.45 10.27
N GLU A 156 -6.12 1.19 11.36
CA GLU A 156 -7.05 2.30 11.58
C GLU A 156 -6.65 3.55 10.78
N ALA A 157 -7.54 4.54 10.75
CA ALA A 157 -7.20 5.85 10.20
C ALA A 157 -5.98 6.44 10.94
N PRO A 158 -5.12 7.22 10.24
CA PRO A 158 -3.94 7.82 10.86
C PRO A 158 -4.30 8.59 12.13
N ASP A 159 -3.57 8.37 13.21
CA ASP A 159 -3.64 9.22 14.39
C ASP A 159 -2.79 10.50 14.22
N ASP A 160 -2.79 11.38 15.21
CA ASP A 160 -2.07 12.65 15.16
C ASP A 160 -0.56 12.45 14.94
N ALA A 161 0.03 11.38 15.47
CA ALA A 161 1.44 11.07 15.33
C ALA A 161 1.79 10.67 13.88
N VAL A 162 0.96 9.82 13.29
CA VAL A 162 1.11 9.41 11.87
C VAL A 162 0.86 10.60 10.95
N LEU A 163 -0.19 11.41 11.20
CA LEU A 163 -0.47 12.62 10.41
C LEU A 163 0.68 13.62 10.49
N ALA A 164 1.27 13.83 11.67
CA ALA A 164 2.43 14.71 11.83
C ALA A 164 3.63 14.22 11.01
N ALA A 165 3.90 12.92 11.02
CA ALA A 165 4.97 12.34 10.21
C ALA A 165 4.69 12.49 8.70
N MET A 166 3.45 12.25 8.26
CA MET A 166 3.04 12.44 6.86
C MET A 166 3.18 13.90 6.43
N LEU A 167 2.76 14.86 7.26
CA LEU A 167 2.92 16.30 7.00
C LEU A 167 4.39 16.68 6.87
N LYS A 168 5.26 16.26 7.80
CA LYS A 168 6.70 16.52 7.74
C LYS A 168 7.30 16.00 6.43
N ARG A 169 6.93 14.80 6.02
CA ARG A 169 7.39 14.21 4.76
C ARG A 169 6.88 14.99 3.54
N ALA A 170 5.58 15.31 3.49
CA ALA A 170 4.98 16.04 2.39
C ALA A 170 5.57 17.46 2.24
N PHE A 171 5.88 18.13 3.34
CA PHE A 171 6.62 19.40 3.32
C PHE A 171 8.07 19.22 2.86
N ALA A 172 8.76 18.19 3.34
CA ALA A 172 10.17 17.93 2.97
C ALA A 172 10.33 17.66 1.46
N THR A 173 9.39 16.97 0.82
CA THR A 173 9.41 16.74 -0.64
C THR A 173 9.28 18.03 -1.45
N ARG A 174 8.76 19.10 -0.86
CA ARG A 174 8.61 20.44 -1.43
C ARG A 174 9.69 21.43 -0.94
N ASN A 175 10.71 20.91 -0.22
CA ASN A 175 11.78 21.71 0.42
C ASN A 175 11.24 22.76 1.42
N ILE A 176 10.12 22.46 2.07
CA ILE A 176 9.52 23.31 3.10
C ILE A 176 9.84 22.70 4.47
N THR A 177 10.24 23.53 5.42
CA THR A 177 10.51 23.10 6.81
C THR A 177 9.69 23.99 7.76
N PRO A 178 8.43 23.65 8.04
CA PRO A 178 7.61 24.39 9.01
C PRO A 178 8.09 24.10 10.43
N GLY A 179 7.75 24.99 11.37
CA GLY A 179 7.97 24.72 12.79
C GLY A 179 7.09 23.56 13.29
N GLU A 180 7.54 22.86 14.35
CA GLU A 180 6.79 21.75 14.95
C GLU A 180 5.37 22.15 15.36
N GLU A 181 5.19 23.38 15.86
CA GLU A 181 3.88 23.91 16.25
C GLU A 181 2.90 24.04 15.08
N VAL A 182 3.40 24.19 13.85
CA VAL A 182 2.56 24.21 12.62
C VAL A 182 2.12 22.82 12.27
N VAL A 183 3.05 21.86 12.32
CA VAL A 183 2.76 20.44 12.03
C VAL A 183 1.73 19.90 13.02
N ASP A 184 1.94 20.13 14.31
CA ASP A 184 1.00 19.72 15.37
C ASP A 184 -0.38 20.39 15.21
N TYR A 185 -0.39 21.66 14.83
CA TYR A 185 -1.62 22.40 14.59
C TYR A 185 -2.43 21.80 13.45
N LEU A 186 -1.77 21.46 12.34
CA LEU A 186 -2.40 20.84 11.16
C LEU A 186 -2.87 19.42 11.47
N ALA A 187 -2.03 18.57 12.08
CA ALA A 187 -2.34 17.19 12.37
C ALA A 187 -3.63 16.99 13.19
N ARG A 188 -3.96 17.97 14.04
CA ARG A 188 -5.19 17.94 14.87
C ARG A 188 -6.44 18.47 14.18
N ARG A 189 -6.32 19.04 12.96
CA ARG A 189 -7.44 19.77 12.32
C ARG A 189 -7.78 19.28 10.92
N ILE A 190 -6.86 18.64 10.25
CA ILE A 190 -7.13 18.05 8.93
C ILE A 190 -7.81 16.69 9.10
N ASP A 191 -8.52 16.27 8.07
CA ASP A 191 -9.07 14.92 8.00
C ASP A 191 -7.96 13.86 8.13
N ARG A 192 -8.29 12.73 8.75
CA ARG A 192 -7.35 11.63 9.01
C ARG A 192 -7.09 10.81 7.77
N SER A 193 -6.53 11.46 6.74
CA SER A 193 -6.22 10.82 5.46
C SER A 193 -4.98 11.39 4.80
N ALA A 194 -4.31 10.58 3.97
CA ALA A 194 -3.19 11.04 3.14
C ALA A 194 -3.62 12.12 2.15
N ALA A 195 -4.84 12.05 1.62
CA ALA A 195 -5.36 13.04 0.68
C ALA A 195 -5.48 14.41 1.32
N ALA A 196 -5.95 14.49 2.58
CA ALA A 196 -6.02 15.76 3.30
C ALA A 196 -4.63 16.36 3.56
N VAL A 197 -3.63 15.52 3.87
CA VAL A 197 -2.24 15.95 4.03
C VAL A 197 -1.71 16.57 2.74
N GLU A 198 -1.85 15.87 1.61
CA GLU A 198 -1.39 16.39 0.31
C GLU A 198 -2.11 17.69 -0.06
N THR A 199 -3.43 17.72 0.09
CA THR A 199 -4.24 18.91 -0.23
C THR A 199 -3.80 20.14 0.56
N ILE A 200 -3.61 20.02 1.88
CA ILE A 200 -3.23 21.17 2.70
C ILE A 200 -1.79 21.62 2.41
N VAL A 201 -0.88 20.69 2.16
CA VAL A 201 0.52 21.01 1.83
C VAL A 201 0.61 21.68 0.46
N ASP A 202 -0.12 21.20 -0.55
CA ASP A 202 -0.19 21.84 -1.88
C ASP A 202 -0.70 23.26 -1.81
N ARG A 203 -1.78 23.51 -1.04
CA ARG A 203 -2.32 24.85 -0.85
C ARG A 203 -1.32 25.80 -0.17
N LEU A 204 -0.61 25.31 0.83
CA LEU A 204 0.39 26.11 1.53
C LEU A 204 1.61 26.40 0.65
N ASP A 205 2.05 25.44 -0.16
CA ASP A 205 3.16 25.59 -1.10
C ASP A 205 2.82 26.60 -2.22
N ALA A 206 1.62 26.54 -2.77
CA ALA A 206 1.14 27.44 -3.82
C ALA A 206 1.16 28.94 -3.42
N LEU A 207 1.17 29.23 -2.12
CA LEU A 207 1.25 30.63 -1.64
C LEU A 207 2.67 31.19 -1.68
N HIS A 208 3.71 30.34 -1.86
CA HIS A 208 5.12 30.74 -1.90
C HIS A 208 5.55 31.63 -0.74
N ARG A 209 5.04 31.38 0.45
CA ARG A 209 5.28 32.15 1.68
C ARG A 209 5.78 31.23 2.80
N PRO A 210 6.53 31.75 3.79
CA PRO A 210 6.91 30.98 4.96
C PRO A 210 5.67 30.37 5.65
N VAL A 211 5.69 29.04 5.88
CA VAL A 211 4.57 28.32 6.47
C VAL A 211 4.57 28.58 7.98
N THR A 212 3.69 29.48 8.41
CA THR A 212 3.47 29.85 9.80
C THR A 212 2.12 29.33 10.27
N ARG A 213 1.92 29.26 11.60
CA ARG A 213 0.64 28.85 12.19
C ARG A 213 -0.52 29.77 11.77
N VAL A 214 -0.26 31.06 11.59
CA VAL A 214 -1.28 32.02 11.12
C VAL A 214 -1.69 31.71 9.69
N LEU A 215 -0.73 31.45 8.80
CA LEU A 215 -1.00 31.06 7.42
C LEU A 215 -1.76 29.73 7.34
N ALA A 216 -1.31 28.73 8.10
CA ALA A 216 -1.98 27.42 8.17
C ALA A 216 -3.44 27.54 8.63
N ARG A 217 -3.72 28.41 9.60
CA ARG A 217 -5.07 28.70 10.05
C ARG A 217 -5.92 29.30 8.95
N GLN A 218 -5.42 30.32 8.25
CA GLN A 218 -6.14 30.97 7.15
C GLN A 218 -6.52 29.96 6.05
N VAL A 219 -5.58 29.13 5.63
CA VAL A 219 -5.81 28.13 4.57
C VAL A 219 -6.85 27.07 5.00
N LEU A 220 -6.93 26.70 6.28
CA LEU A 220 -7.97 25.80 6.77
C LEU A 220 -9.35 26.49 6.78
N GLU A 221 -9.46 27.73 7.27
CA GLU A 221 -10.70 28.49 7.29
C GLU A 221 -11.27 28.70 5.87
N ASP A 222 -10.42 29.05 4.90
CA ASP A 222 -10.80 29.19 3.47
C ASP A 222 -11.26 27.84 2.86
N SER A 223 -10.87 26.70 3.46
CA SER A 223 -11.27 25.36 2.99
C SER A 223 -12.67 24.99 3.43
N ASP A 224 -13.06 25.38 4.62
CA ASP A 224 -14.38 25.08 5.19
C ASP A 224 -15.46 25.88 4.46
N GLU A 225 -15.16 27.15 4.04
CA GLU A 225 -16.08 28.02 3.29
C GLU A 225 -16.34 27.54 1.85
N LEU A 226 -15.44 26.73 1.26
CA LEU A 226 -15.60 26.19 -0.11
C LEU A 226 -16.34 24.85 -0.13
N SER A 227 -16.63 24.27 1.03
CA SER A 227 -17.26 22.95 1.18
C SER A 227 -18.74 23.02 1.58
N ASP A 228 -19.25 24.23 1.87
CA ASP A 228 -20.66 24.57 2.10
C ASP A 228 -21.30 25.14 0.82
#